data_f5b8b9ab4b2fd664d082dab70ae2a8fd
#
_entry.id   f5b8b9ab4b2fd664d082dab70ae2a8fd
#
_cell.length_a   1.000
_cell.length_b   1.000
_cell.length_c   1.000
_cell.angle_alpha   90.00
_cell.angle_beta   90.00
_cell.angle_gamma   90.00
#
_symmetry.space_group_name_H-M   'P 1'
#
loop_
_entity.id
_entity.type
_entity.pdbx_description
1 polymer ?
#
loop_
_entity_poly.entity_id
_entity_poly.type
_entity_poly.pdbx_seq_one_letter_code
_entity_poly.pdbx_strand_id
1 'polypeptide(L)'
;MLELGSINQSEYDEAMAEIDDLASHLERSTDEARPATIYNWYDEQVITDVMNDLIEKYGYSEQVASDMVTSGGLNIYACVDPEIQSIVESVYSDRSNLQLTSKSGQAIQSAIVIIDPQGNIVGLAGALGEKSSNRGWNYASRSLRQPGSSIKPLSVYAPALESGVISPASAFDDYPVQLLSGKAWPLNNPPDLPGGG
;
A
#
# COMPACT_ATOMS: atom_id res chain seq x y z
N MET A 1 15.31 33.83 32.28
CA MET A 1 16.34 34.78 31.87
C MET A 1 16.49 35.89 32.88
N LEU A 2 15.41 36.58 33.27
CA LEU A 2 15.43 37.60 34.30
C LEU A 2 15.90 37.08 35.68
N GLU A 3 15.36 35.95 36.15
CA GLU A 3 15.78 35.28 37.40
C GLU A 3 17.23 34.80 37.40
N LEU A 4 17.79 34.55 36.23
CA LEU A 4 19.18 34.11 36.05
C LEU A 4 20.15 35.27 35.82
N GLY A 5 19.64 36.52 35.85
CA GLY A 5 20.45 37.73 35.63
C GLY A 5 20.99 37.86 34.20
N SER A 6 20.46 37.11 33.23
CA SER A 6 20.88 37.15 31.83
C SER A 6 20.32 38.35 31.07
N ILE A 7 19.25 38.91 31.57
CA ILE A 7 18.59 40.17 31.12
C ILE A 7 18.17 40.97 32.34
N ASN A 8 18.12 42.29 32.20
CA ASN A 8 17.60 43.19 33.23
C ASN A 8 16.08 43.38 33.07
N GLN A 9 15.45 44.09 34.05
CA GLN A 9 14.01 44.30 34.04
C GLN A 9 13.55 45.11 32.82
N SER A 10 14.31 46.11 32.36
CA SER A 10 13.96 46.92 31.19
C SER A 10 13.94 46.11 29.92
N GLU A 11 14.97 45.27 29.74
CA GLU A 11 15.05 44.33 28.60
C GLU A 11 13.91 43.28 28.63
N TYR A 12 13.50 42.86 29.80
CA TYR A 12 12.35 41.95 29.94
C TYR A 12 11.04 42.67 29.57
N ASP A 13 10.84 43.88 30.04
CA ASP A 13 9.61 44.65 29.77
C ASP A 13 9.51 45.05 28.30
N GLU A 14 10.62 45.40 27.65
CA GLU A 14 10.70 45.64 26.20
C GLU A 14 10.34 44.37 25.40
N ALA A 15 10.92 43.23 25.76
CA ALA A 15 10.63 41.96 25.08
C ALA A 15 9.15 41.52 25.28
N MET A 16 8.56 41.80 26.45
CA MET A 16 7.15 41.52 26.68
C MET A 16 6.24 42.44 25.85
N ALA A 17 6.60 43.72 25.70
CA ALA A 17 5.85 44.62 24.83
C ALA A 17 5.93 44.24 23.36
N GLU A 18 7.10 43.74 22.88
CA GLU A 18 7.26 43.22 21.53
C GLU A 18 6.44 41.95 21.29
N ILE A 19 6.29 41.07 22.30
CA ILE A 19 5.45 39.87 22.19
C ILE A 19 3.97 40.25 21.97
N ASP A 20 3.47 41.23 22.66
CA ASP A 20 2.08 41.69 22.51
C ASP A 20 1.85 42.31 21.13
N ASP A 21 2.85 43.03 20.58
CA ASP A 21 2.82 43.59 19.23
C ASP A 21 2.95 42.48 18.18
N LEU A 22 3.88 41.52 18.37
CA LEU A 22 4.06 40.36 17.49
C LEU A 22 2.79 39.48 17.43
N ALA A 23 2.11 39.30 18.56
CA ALA A 23 0.84 38.57 18.61
C ALA A 23 -0.25 39.24 17.77
N SER A 24 -0.22 40.56 17.62
CA SER A 24 -1.16 41.33 16.78
C SER A 24 -0.80 41.22 15.29
N HIS A 25 0.46 40.99 14.99
CA HIS A 25 1.00 40.82 13.59
C HIS A 25 1.06 39.39 13.13
N LEU A 26 0.93 38.43 14.03
CA LEU A 26 0.68 37.02 13.70
C LEU A 26 -0.76 36.86 13.25
N GLU A 27 -1.12 37.50 12.15
CA GLU A 27 -2.29 37.09 11.42
C GLU A 27 -2.10 35.59 11.10
N ARG A 28 -2.91 34.77 11.75
CA ARG A 28 -3.12 33.42 11.29
C ARG A 28 -3.49 33.58 9.82
N SER A 29 -2.60 33.19 8.90
CA SER A 29 -2.96 33.23 7.50
C SER A 29 -4.28 32.47 7.42
N THR A 30 -5.34 33.19 7.12
CA THR A 30 -6.62 32.61 6.73
C THR A 30 -6.48 32.12 5.30
N ASP A 31 -5.36 31.49 5.00
CA ASP A 31 -5.30 30.64 3.82
C ASP A 31 -6.44 29.67 4.01
N GLU A 32 -7.49 29.91 3.26
CA GLU A 32 -8.59 28.96 3.11
C GLU A 32 -7.92 27.60 2.99
N ALA A 33 -8.18 26.72 3.95
CA ALA A 33 -7.51 25.43 4.03
C ALA A 33 -7.57 24.82 2.65
N ARG A 34 -6.44 24.84 1.94
CA ARG A 34 -6.37 24.23 0.59
C ARG A 34 -6.96 22.85 0.76
N PRO A 35 -7.95 22.48 -0.05
CA PRO A 35 -8.57 21.18 0.08
C PRO A 35 -7.43 20.16 0.10
N ALA A 36 -7.37 19.35 1.16
CA ALA A 36 -6.30 18.39 1.33
C ALA A 36 -6.22 17.54 0.06
N THR A 37 -5.06 17.56 -0.60
CA THR A 37 -4.85 16.75 -1.80
C THR A 37 -5.08 15.29 -1.43
N ILE A 38 -6.02 14.64 -2.09
CA ILE A 38 -6.21 13.19 -1.95
C ILE A 38 -5.20 12.52 -2.86
N TYR A 39 -4.25 11.85 -2.24
CA TYR A 39 -3.26 11.06 -2.97
C TYR A 39 -3.90 9.81 -3.55
N ASN A 40 -3.44 9.35 -4.70
CA ASN A 40 -3.82 8.06 -5.21
C ASN A 40 -3.26 6.93 -4.30
N TRP A 41 -3.67 5.68 -4.55
CA TRP A 41 -3.24 4.55 -3.71
C TRP A 41 -1.75 4.28 -3.78
N TYR A 42 -1.13 4.50 -4.94
CA TYR A 42 0.29 4.28 -5.15
C TYR A 42 1.12 5.32 -4.38
N ASP A 43 0.81 6.60 -4.59
CA ASP A 43 1.54 7.71 -3.93
C ASP A 43 1.42 7.62 -2.40
N GLU A 44 0.23 7.28 -1.88
CA GLU A 44 0.04 7.10 -0.44
C GLU A 44 0.84 5.92 0.11
N GLN A 45 0.98 4.83 -0.67
CA GLN A 45 1.83 3.71 -0.29
C GLN A 45 3.31 4.11 -0.27
N VAL A 46 3.79 4.83 -1.28
CA VAL A 46 5.17 5.35 -1.32
C VAL A 46 5.46 6.23 -0.11
N ILE A 47 4.56 7.15 0.21
CA ILE A 47 4.67 8.00 1.42
C ILE A 47 4.81 7.13 2.67
N THR A 48 3.96 6.12 2.80
CA THR A 48 3.97 5.21 3.94
C THR A 48 5.28 4.43 4.03
N ASP A 49 5.78 3.92 2.93
CA ASP A 49 7.01 3.14 2.88
C ASP A 49 8.23 4.00 3.23
N VAL A 50 8.31 5.22 2.69
CA VAL A 50 9.39 6.17 3.03
C VAL A 50 9.34 6.56 4.51
N MET A 51 8.17 6.82 5.07
CA MET A 51 8.03 7.10 6.49
C MET A 51 8.51 5.92 7.35
N ASN A 52 8.11 4.69 7.02
CA ASN A 52 8.55 3.49 7.72
C ASN A 52 10.07 3.30 7.63
N ASP A 53 10.66 3.52 6.46
CA ASP A 53 12.11 3.46 6.27
C ASP A 53 12.84 4.51 7.11
N LEU A 54 12.32 5.72 7.21
CA LEU A 54 12.89 6.77 8.06
C LEU A 54 12.84 6.40 9.54
N ILE A 55 11.76 5.77 9.98
CA ILE A 55 11.59 5.30 11.37
C ILE A 55 12.52 4.10 11.65
N GLU A 56 12.49 3.07 10.79
CA GLU A 56 13.18 1.81 11.04
C GLU A 56 14.71 1.92 10.85
N LYS A 57 15.15 2.63 9.79
CA LYS A 57 16.58 2.72 9.45
C LYS A 57 17.32 3.85 10.17
N TYR A 58 16.62 4.96 10.44
CA TYR A 58 17.24 6.15 11.02
C TYR A 58 16.77 6.45 12.46
N GLY A 59 15.76 5.73 12.96
CA GLY A 59 15.26 5.89 14.32
C GLY A 59 14.49 7.20 14.55
N TYR A 60 13.93 7.80 13.51
CA TYR A 60 13.14 9.01 13.63
C TYR A 60 11.78 8.71 14.28
N SER A 61 11.21 9.68 14.98
CA SER A 61 9.82 9.57 15.43
C SER A 61 8.86 9.70 14.24
N GLU A 62 7.65 9.16 14.38
CA GLU A 62 6.61 9.25 13.35
C GLU A 62 6.35 10.70 12.91
N GLN A 63 6.33 11.64 13.86
CA GLN A 63 6.15 13.06 13.57
C GLN A 63 7.29 13.60 12.71
N VAL A 64 8.54 13.34 13.08
CA VAL A 64 9.71 13.80 12.30
C VAL A 64 9.72 13.17 10.92
N ALA A 65 9.42 11.88 10.79
CA ALA A 65 9.31 11.21 9.50
C ALA A 65 8.22 11.83 8.60
N SER A 66 7.06 12.13 9.18
CA SER A 66 5.97 12.81 8.49
C SER A 66 6.38 14.21 8.00
N ASP A 67 7.02 15.01 8.86
CA ASP A 67 7.47 16.36 8.52
C ASP A 67 8.56 16.33 7.43
N MET A 68 9.45 15.34 7.47
CA MET A 68 10.47 15.16 6.43
C MET A 68 9.87 14.83 5.07
N VAL A 69 8.86 13.97 5.02
CA VAL A 69 8.19 13.60 3.76
C VAL A 69 7.36 14.75 3.21
N THR A 70 6.71 15.54 4.06
CA THR A 70 5.81 16.62 3.63
C THR A 70 6.50 17.95 3.37
N SER A 71 7.56 18.27 4.09
CA SER A 71 8.24 19.59 4.05
C SER A 71 9.76 19.53 4.13
N GLY A 72 10.34 18.36 4.30
CA GLY A 72 11.80 18.17 4.46
C GLY A 72 12.61 18.23 3.17
N GLY A 73 11.97 18.49 2.01
CA GLY A 73 12.66 18.63 0.73
C GLY A 73 13.23 17.32 0.16
N LEU A 74 12.68 16.17 0.54
CA LEU A 74 13.09 14.89 -0.01
C LEU A 74 12.74 14.76 -1.49
N ASN A 75 13.66 14.18 -2.26
CA ASN A 75 13.37 13.69 -3.61
C ASN A 75 13.11 12.19 -3.53
N ILE A 76 11.89 11.78 -3.82
CA ILE A 76 11.46 10.38 -3.77
C ILE A 76 11.35 9.86 -5.20
N TYR A 77 12.12 8.81 -5.51
CA TYR A 77 12.12 8.14 -6.82
C TYR A 77 11.34 6.84 -6.69
N ALA A 78 10.20 6.77 -7.35
CA ALA A 78 9.33 5.61 -7.34
C ALA A 78 9.39 4.85 -8.67
N CYS A 79 9.03 3.58 -8.67
CA CYS A 79 9.00 2.72 -9.86
C CYS A 79 7.63 2.76 -10.58
N VAL A 80 6.77 3.72 -10.25
CA VAL A 80 5.45 3.82 -10.88
C VAL A 80 5.58 3.97 -12.40
N ASP A 81 4.76 3.23 -13.14
CA ASP A 81 4.49 3.51 -14.54
C ASP A 81 3.19 4.35 -14.60
N PRO A 82 3.26 5.64 -15.02
CA PRO A 82 2.10 6.52 -15.01
C PRO A 82 0.95 6.05 -15.90
N GLU A 83 1.26 5.34 -17.01
CA GLU A 83 0.24 4.82 -17.92
C GLU A 83 -0.48 3.63 -17.27
N ILE A 84 0.27 2.69 -16.71
CA ILE A 84 -0.28 1.55 -15.98
C ILE A 84 -1.10 2.03 -14.77
N GLN A 85 -0.58 2.97 -13.98
CA GLN A 85 -1.29 3.50 -12.82
C GLN A 85 -2.59 4.19 -13.22
N SER A 86 -2.59 4.98 -14.30
CA SER A 86 -3.79 5.63 -14.82
C SER A 86 -4.88 4.61 -15.22
N ILE A 87 -4.47 3.52 -15.88
CA ILE A 87 -5.40 2.44 -16.24
C ILE A 87 -5.96 1.77 -14.98
N VAL A 88 -5.11 1.46 -14.01
CA VAL A 88 -5.52 0.87 -12.72
C VAL A 88 -6.55 1.76 -12.01
N GLU A 89 -6.29 3.06 -11.93
CA GLU A 89 -7.22 4.02 -11.31
C GLU A 89 -8.54 4.10 -12.05
N SER A 90 -8.52 4.15 -13.38
CA SER A 90 -9.74 4.20 -14.18
C SER A 90 -10.64 2.97 -13.99
N VAL A 91 -10.04 1.80 -13.84
CA VAL A 91 -10.78 0.54 -13.60
C VAL A 91 -11.27 0.44 -12.16
N TYR A 92 -10.45 0.80 -11.20
CA TYR A 92 -10.74 0.61 -9.77
C TYR A 92 -11.62 1.71 -9.17
N SER A 93 -11.70 2.91 -9.77
CA SER A 93 -12.58 3.97 -9.31
C SER A 93 -14.08 3.61 -9.47
N ASP A 94 -14.41 2.83 -10.48
CA ASP A 94 -15.79 2.42 -10.74
C ASP A 94 -16.06 0.98 -10.24
N ARG A 95 -16.89 0.87 -9.20
CA ARG A 95 -17.35 -0.43 -8.66
C ARG A 95 -18.10 -1.30 -9.65
N SER A 96 -18.70 -0.71 -10.69
CA SER A 96 -19.46 -1.45 -11.70
C SER A 96 -18.58 -2.32 -12.59
N ASN A 97 -17.29 -2.01 -12.67
CA ASN A 97 -16.30 -2.81 -13.41
C ASN A 97 -16.06 -4.20 -12.78
N LEU A 98 -16.33 -4.34 -11.47
CA LEU A 98 -16.22 -5.61 -10.74
C LEU A 98 -17.58 -5.95 -10.13
N GLN A 99 -18.46 -6.54 -10.93
CA GLN A 99 -19.83 -6.94 -10.53
C GLN A 99 -19.81 -8.17 -9.62
N LEU A 100 -19.19 -8.07 -8.47
CA LEU A 100 -19.13 -9.13 -7.50
C LEU A 100 -20.09 -8.83 -6.34
N THR A 101 -20.99 -9.77 -6.07
CA THR A 101 -21.88 -9.69 -4.93
C THR A 101 -21.59 -10.84 -3.96
N SER A 102 -21.45 -10.54 -2.69
CA SER A 102 -21.30 -11.57 -1.67
C SER A 102 -22.64 -12.27 -1.42
N LYS A 103 -22.60 -13.55 -1.02
CA LYS A 103 -23.81 -14.30 -0.63
C LYS A 103 -24.55 -13.68 0.56
N SER A 104 -23.85 -12.88 1.37
CA SER A 104 -24.39 -12.17 2.53
C SER A 104 -24.83 -10.72 2.21
N GLY A 105 -24.80 -10.29 0.95
CA GLY A 105 -25.14 -8.92 0.55
C GLY A 105 -24.09 -7.85 0.92
N GLN A 106 -22.93 -8.26 1.44
CA GLN A 106 -21.84 -7.34 1.76
C GLN A 106 -21.13 -6.85 0.50
N ALA A 107 -20.75 -5.58 0.47
CA ALA A 107 -19.92 -5.05 -0.60
C ALA A 107 -18.54 -5.73 -0.59
N ILE A 108 -18.19 -6.36 -1.71
CA ILE A 108 -16.89 -7.00 -1.89
C ILE A 108 -15.85 -5.91 -2.14
N GLN A 109 -14.69 -6.06 -1.52
CA GLN A 109 -13.51 -5.25 -1.80
C GLN A 109 -12.50 -6.04 -2.62
N SER A 110 -11.75 -5.31 -3.42
CA SER A 110 -10.66 -5.83 -4.24
C SER A 110 -9.48 -4.87 -4.19
N ALA A 111 -8.30 -5.40 -4.42
CA ALA A 111 -7.08 -4.63 -4.57
C ALA A 111 -6.23 -5.28 -5.66
N ILE A 112 -5.34 -4.50 -6.27
CA ILE A 112 -4.41 -4.98 -7.30
C ILE A 112 -3.02 -4.43 -7.06
N VAL A 113 -2.01 -5.25 -7.33
CA VAL A 113 -0.60 -4.87 -7.42
C VAL A 113 -0.09 -5.38 -8.76
N ILE A 114 0.51 -4.51 -9.54
CA ILE A 114 1.15 -4.83 -10.81
C ILE A 114 2.65 -4.73 -10.63
N ILE A 115 3.35 -5.80 -10.98
CA ILE A 115 4.80 -5.94 -10.80
C ILE A 115 5.43 -6.19 -12.17
N ASP A 116 6.52 -5.51 -12.47
CA ASP A 116 7.31 -5.74 -13.66
C ASP A 116 8.19 -7.01 -13.52
N PRO A 117 8.83 -7.49 -14.62
CA PRO A 117 9.73 -8.65 -14.56
C PRO A 117 10.96 -8.45 -13.66
N GLN A 118 11.29 -7.23 -13.29
CA GLN A 118 12.39 -6.89 -12.40
C GLN A 118 11.97 -6.92 -10.92
N GLY A 119 10.67 -7.07 -10.65
CA GLY A 119 10.11 -7.11 -9.29
C GLY A 119 9.67 -5.74 -8.75
N ASN A 120 9.68 -4.69 -9.58
CA ASN A 120 9.23 -3.38 -9.16
C ASN A 120 7.71 -3.28 -9.21
N ILE A 121 7.10 -2.63 -8.23
CA ILE A 121 5.67 -2.32 -8.25
C ILE A 121 5.47 -1.11 -9.17
N VAL A 122 4.81 -1.32 -10.31
CA VAL A 122 4.58 -0.30 -11.34
C VAL A 122 3.16 0.26 -11.32
N GLY A 123 2.23 -0.40 -10.62
CA GLY A 123 0.86 0.06 -10.43
C GLY A 123 0.20 -0.58 -9.21
N LEU A 124 -0.69 0.18 -8.56
CA LEU A 124 -1.36 -0.28 -7.35
C LEU A 124 -2.72 0.41 -7.16
N ALA A 125 -3.74 -0.38 -6.82
CA ALA A 125 -4.98 0.13 -6.22
C ALA A 125 -5.29 -0.63 -4.94
N GLY A 126 -5.47 0.11 -3.84
CA GLY A 126 -5.68 -0.45 -2.51
C GLY A 126 -7.12 -0.81 -2.17
N ALA A 127 -8.08 -0.34 -2.93
CA ALA A 127 -9.49 -0.64 -2.74
C ALA A 127 -10.29 -0.37 -4.02
N LEU A 128 -11.48 -0.99 -4.10
CA LEU A 128 -12.44 -0.78 -5.17
C LEU A 128 -13.39 0.38 -4.83
N GLY A 129 -13.60 1.27 -5.78
CA GLY A 129 -14.42 2.49 -5.68
C GLY A 129 -13.55 3.75 -5.55
N GLU A 130 -14.19 4.90 -5.73
CA GLU A 130 -13.50 6.19 -5.65
C GLU A 130 -12.85 6.42 -4.29
N LYS A 131 -11.60 6.83 -4.31
CA LYS A 131 -10.84 7.16 -3.10
C LYS A 131 -11.19 8.58 -2.63
N SER A 132 -11.92 8.66 -1.54
CA SER A 132 -12.49 9.92 -1.01
C SER A 132 -11.67 10.54 0.14
N SER A 133 -10.65 9.85 0.63
CA SER A 133 -9.81 10.35 1.73
C SER A 133 -8.44 9.72 1.73
N ASN A 134 -7.48 10.40 2.35
CA ASN A 134 -6.16 9.84 2.63
C ASN A 134 -6.20 8.90 3.85
N ARG A 135 -5.19 8.07 3.99
CA ARG A 135 -5.00 7.09 5.08
C ARG A 135 -6.12 6.06 5.17
N GLY A 136 -6.77 5.75 4.02
CA GLY A 136 -7.71 4.67 3.91
C GLY A 136 -7.05 3.30 4.10
N TRP A 137 -7.88 2.26 4.37
CA TRP A 137 -7.37 0.90 4.46
C TRP A 137 -6.94 0.40 3.08
N ASN A 138 -5.64 0.19 2.91
CA ASN A 138 -5.06 -0.36 1.69
C ASN A 138 -5.10 -1.89 1.74
N TYR A 139 -6.03 -2.50 1.01
CA TYR A 139 -6.17 -3.96 0.94
C TYR A 139 -5.00 -4.63 0.20
N ALA A 140 -4.26 -3.91 -0.63
CA ALA A 140 -3.12 -4.47 -1.34
C ALA A 140 -1.92 -4.74 -0.41
N SER A 141 -1.68 -3.86 0.57
CA SER A 141 -0.52 -3.93 1.46
C SER A 141 -0.82 -4.39 2.88
N ARG A 142 -2.07 -4.20 3.37
CA ARG A 142 -2.41 -4.44 4.78
C ARG A 142 -3.29 -5.67 5.02
N SER A 143 -3.89 -6.25 3.97
CA SER A 143 -4.77 -7.41 4.13
C SER A 143 -3.99 -8.70 4.12
N LEU A 144 -3.99 -9.39 5.26
CA LEU A 144 -3.46 -10.75 5.36
C LEU A 144 -4.54 -11.75 4.95
N ARG A 145 -4.31 -12.50 3.88
CA ARG A 145 -5.23 -13.52 3.37
C ARG A 145 -4.47 -14.80 3.08
N GLN A 146 -5.16 -15.93 3.24
CA GLN A 146 -4.62 -17.22 2.82
C GLN A 146 -4.53 -17.24 1.28
N PRO A 147 -3.36 -17.55 0.72
CA PRO A 147 -3.17 -17.53 -0.73
C PRO A 147 -3.92 -18.67 -1.44
N GLY A 148 -4.28 -19.74 -0.72
CA GLY A 148 -4.86 -20.91 -1.35
C GLY A 148 -3.95 -21.47 -2.44
N SER A 149 -4.52 -21.90 -3.57
CA SER A 149 -3.76 -22.47 -4.68
C SER A 149 -2.85 -21.48 -5.43
N SER A 150 -2.99 -20.16 -5.20
CA SER A 150 -2.11 -19.16 -5.81
C SER A 150 -0.67 -19.21 -5.30
N ILE A 151 -0.42 -19.92 -4.19
CA ILE A 151 0.94 -20.15 -3.67
C ILE A 151 1.71 -21.23 -4.46
N LYS A 152 1.03 -22.08 -5.25
CA LYS A 152 1.65 -23.22 -5.94
C LYS A 152 2.82 -22.84 -6.84
N PRO A 153 2.79 -21.74 -7.62
CA PRO A 153 3.95 -21.32 -8.39
C PRO A 153 5.22 -21.21 -7.57
N LEU A 154 5.11 -20.64 -6.34
CA LEU A 154 6.24 -20.41 -5.46
C LEU A 154 6.61 -21.64 -4.62
N SER A 155 5.62 -22.39 -4.12
CA SER A 155 5.86 -23.48 -3.17
C SER A 155 6.09 -24.84 -3.82
N VAL A 156 5.66 -25.02 -5.06
CA VAL A 156 5.72 -26.31 -5.78
C VAL A 156 6.52 -26.20 -7.07
N TYR A 157 6.09 -25.33 -7.99
CA TYR A 157 6.66 -25.30 -9.33
C TYR A 157 8.07 -24.69 -9.39
N ALA A 158 8.32 -23.58 -8.71
CA ALA A 158 9.63 -22.96 -8.72
C ALA A 158 10.73 -23.88 -8.16
N PRO A 159 10.61 -24.49 -6.97
CA PRO A 159 11.61 -25.40 -6.45
C PRO A 159 11.73 -26.70 -7.28
N ALA A 160 10.64 -27.17 -7.88
CA ALA A 160 10.68 -28.36 -8.72
C ALA A 160 11.41 -28.10 -10.06
N LEU A 161 11.24 -26.92 -10.64
CA LEU A 161 11.99 -26.48 -11.83
C LEU A 161 13.46 -26.25 -11.52
N GLU A 162 13.76 -25.57 -10.40
CA GLU A 162 15.13 -25.29 -9.97
C GLU A 162 15.93 -26.57 -9.69
N SER A 163 15.30 -27.56 -9.07
CA SER A 163 15.92 -28.87 -8.81
C SER A 163 16.00 -29.79 -10.04
N GLY A 164 15.43 -29.38 -11.19
CA GLY A 164 15.40 -30.16 -12.40
C GLY A 164 14.50 -31.40 -12.37
N VAL A 165 13.64 -31.54 -11.34
CA VAL A 165 12.66 -32.66 -11.24
C VAL A 165 11.57 -32.55 -12.29
N ILE A 166 11.22 -31.30 -12.67
CA ILE A 166 10.29 -31.01 -13.75
C ILE A 166 10.89 -30.00 -14.72
N SER A 167 10.30 -29.90 -15.90
CA SER A 167 10.56 -28.87 -16.90
C SER A 167 9.21 -28.22 -17.30
N PRO A 168 9.21 -27.08 -17.99
CA PRO A 168 7.97 -26.52 -18.54
C PRO A 168 7.20 -27.44 -19.50
N ALA A 169 7.87 -28.45 -20.04
CA ALA A 169 7.28 -29.46 -20.93
C ALA A 169 6.89 -30.77 -20.21
N SER A 170 7.07 -30.86 -18.90
CA SER A 170 6.68 -32.05 -18.13
C SER A 170 5.18 -32.27 -18.15
N ALA A 171 4.77 -33.46 -18.50
CA ALA A 171 3.37 -33.92 -18.46
C ALA A 171 3.17 -34.87 -17.28
N PHE A 172 2.01 -34.82 -16.68
CA PHE A 172 1.62 -35.67 -15.55
C PHE A 172 0.25 -36.27 -15.82
N ASP A 173 0.11 -37.55 -15.44
CA ASP A 173 -1.20 -38.19 -15.47
C ASP A 173 -2.04 -37.74 -14.29
N ASP A 174 -3.27 -37.26 -14.55
CA ASP A 174 -4.23 -36.85 -13.52
C ASP A 174 -5.11 -38.03 -13.08
N TYR A 175 -4.51 -38.94 -12.31
CA TYR A 175 -5.26 -40.05 -11.72
C TYR A 175 -4.95 -40.20 -10.22
N PRO A 176 -5.85 -40.80 -9.45
CA PRO A 176 -5.62 -41.03 -8.02
C PRO A 176 -4.46 -41.97 -7.76
N VAL A 177 -3.47 -41.53 -7.01
CA VAL A 177 -2.28 -42.33 -6.67
C VAL A 177 -2.34 -42.89 -5.24
N GLN A 178 -3.25 -42.37 -4.40
CA GLN A 178 -3.40 -42.82 -3.00
C GLN A 178 -4.78 -42.48 -2.46
N LEU A 179 -5.08 -43.06 -1.28
CA LEU A 179 -6.23 -42.68 -0.49
C LEU A 179 -5.83 -41.64 0.58
N LEU A 180 -6.49 -40.49 0.57
CA LEU A 180 -6.36 -39.50 1.61
C LEU A 180 -7.67 -39.38 2.38
N SER A 181 -7.66 -39.73 3.68
CA SER A 181 -8.87 -39.81 4.52
C SER A 181 -9.98 -40.67 3.92
N GLY A 182 -9.61 -41.79 3.31
CA GLY A 182 -10.54 -42.77 2.70
C GLY A 182 -11.10 -42.34 1.33
N LYS A 183 -10.64 -41.23 0.75
CA LYS A 183 -11.00 -40.78 -0.58
C LYS A 183 -9.82 -40.87 -1.52
N ALA A 184 -10.07 -41.22 -2.79
CA ALA A 184 -9.06 -41.19 -3.82
C ALA A 184 -8.46 -39.81 -3.96
N TRP A 185 -7.12 -39.71 -4.01
CA TRP A 185 -6.41 -38.43 -4.13
C TRP A 185 -5.21 -38.55 -5.11
N PRO A 186 -4.97 -37.54 -5.94
CA PRO A 186 -5.83 -36.39 -6.22
C PRO A 186 -7.21 -36.80 -6.76
N LEU A 187 -8.21 -35.93 -6.61
CA LEU A 187 -9.50 -36.14 -7.26
C LEU A 187 -9.31 -35.83 -8.75
N ASN A 188 -9.73 -36.76 -9.60
CA ASN A 188 -9.74 -36.50 -11.03
C ASN A 188 -10.68 -35.34 -11.35
N ASN A 189 -10.32 -34.55 -12.35
CA ASN A 189 -11.28 -33.62 -12.93
C ASN A 189 -12.47 -34.43 -13.49
N PRO A 190 -13.70 -33.93 -13.35
CA PRO A 190 -14.84 -34.56 -13.99
C PRO A 190 -14.57 -34.71 -15.49
N PRO A 191 -14.90 -35.84 -16.10
CA PRO A 191 -14.61 -36.12 -17.50
C PRO A 191 -15.25 -35.15 -18.49
N ASP A 192 -16.22 -34.35 -18.01
CA ASP A 192 -16.97 -33.38 -18.81
C ASP A 192 -16.33 -31.99 -18.86
N LEU A 193 -15.19 -31.76 -18.17
CA LEU A 193 -14.46 -30.50 -18.26
C LEU A 193 -13.37 -30.58 -19.35
N PRO A 194 -13.24 -29.56 -20.21
CA PRO A 194 -12.16 -29.48 -21.18
C PRO A 194 -10.80 -29.59 -20.47
N GLY A 195 -10.05 -30.65 -20.74
CA GLY A 195 -8.76 -30.94 -20.09
C GLY A 195 -8.82 -32.04 -19.02
N GLY A 196 -9.98 -32.63 -18.76
CA GLY A 196 -10.13 -33.86 -17.99
C GLY A 196 -9.97 -35.09 -18.90
N GLY A 197 -8.79 -35.62 -18.96
CA GLY A 197 -8.46 -36.83 -19.69
C GLY A 197 -7.15 -37.33 -19.19
#